data_fc5ba7beb53b1daf1455fb26104fa36f
#
_entry.id   fc5ba7beb53b1daf1455fb26104fa36f
#
_cell.length_a   1.000
_cell.length_b   1.000
_cell.length_c   1.000
_cell.angle_alpha   90.00
_cell.angle_beta   90.00
_cell.angle_gamma   90.00
#
_symmetry.space_group_name_H-M   'P 1'
#
loop_
_entity.id
_entity.type
_entity.pdbx_description
1 polymer ?
#
loop_
_entity_poly.entity_id
_entity_poly.type
_entity_poly.pdbx_seq_one_letter_code
_entity_poly.pdbx_strand_id
1 'polypeptide(L)'
;MPKKAKIVCTIGPASFDAKTLSQMVKAGMNCARINTAYGDVKLYKQIVDNVRKIADLPVMFDLKGPEIRLKAEKEQTVKKGETIEVGFNGESISFNHNFLSKMNVGDLLSIDNGTIRTKVTKKSGNSLQLLVKDDGVLSDGKGVNIPKKKLDVPTLSERDIEFIDFAKEQQVEFLALSFTRNAQDVLNLKSAVEDFEGAVVSKIENFEGITNFKEILEASEAIMVARGDMGVEIEPERVPLVQKSLIRKCNQAGKTVITATEMLESMMRQPNPTRAEVSDVANAILDGTDATMLSGETAVGSYPVESVSMMARIASEAEKAVKSSVKDMGFVNISDTVSWSIQRICESMPLTKIVTLTLSGYTAKMISRFKISEPVIAVTPNLRVKKQLELVYGIVPVLYDYEKEDDRILSVARMLYSMKMLHIEDLVLFTAGFRTKMKHASNLIEIHSLKELLELKK
;
A
#
# COMPACT_ATOMS: atom_id res chain seq x y z
N MET A 1 -16.15 -15.57 -9.11
CA MET A 1 -15.65 -14.25 -9.51
C MET A 1 -14.23 -14.10 -9.01
N PRO A 2 -13.33 -13.39 -9.70
CA PRO A 2 -12.01 -13.09 -9.16
C PRO A 2 -12.16 -12.29 -7.87
N LYS A 3 -11.25 -12.48 -6.91
CA LYS A 3 -11.23 -11.73 -5.65
C LYS A 3 -11.13 -10.22 -5.92
N LYS A 4 -11.78 -9.40 -5.08
CA LYS A 4 -11.80 -7.94 -5.20
C LYS A 4 -10.64 -7.27 -4.48
N ALA A 5 -10.34 -7.71 -3.24
CA ALA A 5 -9.18 -7.23 -2.51
C ALA A 5 -7.89 -7.71 -3.20
N LYS A 6 -6.93 -6.81 -3.32
CA LYS A 6 -5.69 -7.05 -4.04
C LYS A 6 -4.62 -7.60 -3.10
N ILE A 7 -3.60 -8.26 -3.67
CA ILE A 7 -2.49 -8.83 -2.91
C ILE A 7 -1.18 -8.26 -3.44
N VAL A 8 -0.45 -7.57 -2.56
CA VAL A 8 0.93 -7.14 -2.78
C VAL A 8 1.85 -8.20 -2.19
N CYS A 9 2.83 -8.68 -2.97
CA CYS A 9 3.80 -9.66 -2.49
C CYS A 9 5.21 -9.11 -2.57
N THR A 10 5.95 -9.19 -1.46
CA THR A 10 7.37 -8.85 -1.46
C THR A 10 8.15 -9.97 -2.12
N ILE A 11 8.94 -9.61 -3.13
CA ILE A 11 9.79 -10.53 -3.87
C ILE A 11 11.18 -10.54 -3.25
N GLY A 12 11.69 -11.73 -3.00
CA GLY A 12 12.99 -11.95 -2.40
C GLY A 12 13.52 -13.35 -2.70
N PRO A 13 14.56 -13.82 -1.95
CA PRO A 13 15.22 -15.10 -2.20
C PRO A 13 14.31 -16.32 -2.37
N ALA A 14 13.15 -16.34 -1.70
CA ALA A 14 12.19 -17.44 -1.79
C ALA A 14 11.27 -17.37 -3.02
N SER A 15 11.24 -16.25 -3.76
CA SER A 15 10.21 -16.02 -4.77
C SER A 15 10.68 -15.33 -6.06
N PHE A 16 11.98 -15.03 -6.23
CA PHE A 16 12.45 -14.30 -7.41
C PHE A 16 12.58 -15.16 -8.67
N ASP A 17 12.56 -16.48 -8.57
CA ASP A 17 12.62 -17.37 -9.72
C ASP A 17 11.30 -17.38 -10.52
N ALA A 18 11.42 -17.59 -11.84
CA ALA A 18 10.29 -17.48 -12.75
C ALA A 18 9.15 -18.49 -12.47
N LYS A 19 9.48 -19.68 -11.97
CA LYS A 19 8.48 -20.72 -11.67
C LYS A 19 7.64 -20.32 -10.46
N THR A 20 8.28 -19.94 -9.37
CA THR A 20 7.62 -19.50 -8.13
C THR A 20 6.79 -18.23 -8.39
N LEU A 21 7.34 -17.23 -9.10
CA LEU A 21 6.61 -16.03 -9.49
C LEU A 21 5.34 -16.37 -10.30
N SER A 22 5.45 -17.25 -11.30
CA SER A 22 4.29 -17.68 -12.10
C SER A 22 3.22 -18.37 -11.26
N GLN A 23 3.62 -19.15 -10.25
CA GLN A 23 2.69 -19.80 -9.33
C GLN A 23 2.02 -18.78 -8.39
N MET A 24 2.77 -17.78 -7.88
CA MET A 24 2.22 -16.70 -7.06
C MET A 24 1.21 -15.84 -7.84
N VAL A 25 1.49 -15.54 -9.11
CA VAL A 25 0.52 -14.84 -9.99
C VAL A 25 -0.77 -15.64 -10.12
N LYS A 26 -0.67 -16.94 -10.41
CA LYS A 26 -1.83 -17.86 -10.50
C LYS A 26 -2.57 -17.97 -9.16
N ALA A 27 -1.86 -17.91 -8.03
CA ALA A 27 -2.44 -17.92 -6.70
C ALA A 27 -3.16 -16.61 -6.33
N GLY A 28 -2.92 -15.52 -7.09
CA GLY A 28 -3.66 -14.27 -6.95
C GLY A 28 -2.85 -13.03 -6.59
N MET A 29 -1.52 -13.03 -6.76
CA MET A 29 -0.69 -11.84 -6.63
C MET A 29 -1.10 -10.77 -7.65
N ASN A 30 -1.21 -9.51 -7.21
CA ASN A 30 -1.59 -8.36 -8.04
C ASN A 30 -0.46 -7.32 -8.21
N CYS A 31 0.52 -7.31 -7.31
CA CYS A 31 1.64 -6.38 -7.37
C CYS A 31 2.89 -7.03 -6.77
N ALA A 32 4.03 -6.84 -7.42
CA ALA A 32 5.34 -7.23 -6.91
C ALA A 32 5.96 -6.05 -6.15
N ARG A 33 6.26 -6.23 -4.86
CA ARG A 33 6.99 -5.25 -4.05
C ARG A 33 8.45 -5.65 -3.94
N ILE A 34 9.35 -4.70 -4.13
CA ILE A 34 10.79 -4.81 -3.93
C ILE A 34 11.16 -3.93 -2.74
N ASN A 35 11.67 -4.55 -1.67
CA ASN A 35 12.17 -3.81 -0.52
C ASN A 35 13.63 -3.40 -0.76
N THR A 36 13.89 -2.09 -0.93
CA THR A 36 15.22 -1.58 -1.25
C THR A 36 16.19 -1.55 -0.07
N ALA A 37 15.75 -1.97 1.11
CA ALA A 37 16.66 -2.12 2.27
C ALA A 37 17.69 -3.25 2.08
N TYR A 38 17.39 -4.26 1.24
CA TYR A 38 18.20 -5.45 1.03
C TYR A 38 18.48 -5.67 -0.45
N GLY A 39 19.73 -5.99 -0.82
CA GLY A 39 20.10 -6.26 -2.20
C GLY A 39 20.70 -5.04 -2.91
N ASP A 40 20.84 -5.16 -4.23
CA ASP A 40 21.46 -4.17 -5.10
C ASP A 40 20.65 -3.99 -6.41
N VAL A 41 21.06 -3.02 -7.21
CA VAL A 41 20.46 -2.68 -8.52
C VAL A 41 20.40 -3.89 -9.47
N LYS A 42 21.42 -4.75 -9.45
CA LYS A 42 21.49 -5.94 -10.34
C LYS A 42 20.41 -6.95 -9.98
N LEU A 43 20.24 -7.24 -8.68
CA LEU A 43 19.20 -8.13 -8.19
C LEU A 43 17.80 -7.56 -8.51
N TYR A 44 17.59 -6.26 -8.27
CA TYR A 44 16.29 -5.63 -8.52
C TYR A 44 15.94 -5.60 -10.00
N LYS A 45 16.93 -5.35 -10.88
CA LYS A 45 16.72 -5.46 -12.32
C LYS A 45 16.26 -6.86 -12.71
N GLN A 46 16.90 -7.89 -12.19
CA GLN A 46 16.51 -9.28 -12.46
C GLN A 46 15.08 -9.57 -11.99
N ILE A 47 14.70 -9.08 -10.81
CA ILE A 47 13.32 -9.25 -10.28
C ILE A 47 12.32 -8.55 -11.20
N VAL A 48 12.57 -7.28 -11.56
CA VAL A 48 11.67 -6.51 -12.45
C VAL A 48 11.52 -7.21 -13.81
N ASP A 49 12.63 -7.64 -14.42
CA ASP A 49 12.64 -8.34 -15.70
C ASP A 49 11.83 -9.65 -15.63
N ASN A 50 11.98 -10.42 -14.54
CA ASN A 50 11.25 -11.66 -14.34
C ASN A 50 9.75 -11.40 -14.16
N VAL A 51 9.37 -10.44 -13.34
CA VAL A 51 7.94 -10.06 -13.13
C VAL A 51 7.31 -9.67 -14.46
N ARG A 52 7.96 -8.82 -15.25
CA ARG A 52 7.43 -8.33 -16.54
C ARG A 52 7.34 -9.40 -17.62
N LYS A 53 8.23 -10.39 -17.59
CA LYS A 53 8.17 -11.55 -18.51
C LYS A 53 7.02 -12.50 -18.21
N ILE A 54 6.63 -12.60 -16.93
CA ILE A 54 5.63 -13.58 -16.48
C ILE A 54 4.22 -13.01 -16.54
N ALA A 55 4.06 -11.74 -16.14
CA ALA A 55 2.76 -11.09 -16.08
C ALA A 55 2.89 -9.58 -16.20
N ASP A 56 1.84 -8.93 -16.74
CA ASP A 56 1.74 -7.47 -16.83
C ASP A 56 1.29 -6.86 -15.48
N LEU A 57 2.05 -7.16 -14.41
CA LEU A 57 1.78 -6.68 -13.07
C LEU A 57 2.56 -5.39 -12.76
N PRO A 58 2.00 -4.52 -11.90
CA PRO A 58 2.74 -3.38 -11.37
C PRO A 58 3.86 -3.82 -10.43
N VAL A 59 4.91 -3.01 -10.41
CA VAL A 59 6.04 -3.12 -9.50
C VAL A 59 6.03 -1.93 -8.54
N MET A 60 6.25 -2.20 -7.26
CA MET A 60 6.40 -1.22 -6.19
C MET A 60 7.81 -1.28 -5.63
N PHE A 61 8.54 -0.17 -5.66
CA PHE A 61 9.78 -0.02 -4.89
C PHE A 61 9.47 0.62 -3.55
N ASP A 62 9.83 -0.09 -2.49
CA ASP A 62 9.67 0.37 -1.11
C ASP A 62 11.02 0.91 -0.62
N LEU A 63 11.13 2.25 -0.58
CA LEU A 63 12.32 2.97 -0.16
C LEU A 63 12.58 2.74 1.31
N LYS A 64 13.86 2.56 1.66
CA LYS A 64 14.26 2.26 3.03
C LYS A 64 13.94 3.39 4.00
N GLY A 65 14.10 4.64 3.56
CA GLY A 65 13.98 5.83 4.39
C GLY A 65 15.13 6.01 5.39
N PRO A 66 15.14 7.13 6.11
CA PRO A 66 16.17 7.48 7.08
C PRO A 66 15.93 6.80 8.42
N GLU A 67 16.35 5.57 8.54
CA GLU A 67 16.21 4.78 9.76
C GLU A 67 17.30 5.13 10.77
N ILE A 68 16.91 5.36 12.02
CA ILE A 68 17.87 5.50 13.12
C ILE A 68 18.35 4.11 13.50
N ARG A 69 19.66 3.93 13.51
CA ARG A 69 20.32 2.67 13.83
C ARG A 69 21.34 2.83 14.92
N LEU A 70 21.41 1.79 15.75
CA LEU A 70 22.48 1.63 16.74
C LEU A 70 23.79 1.34 16.00
N LYS A 71 24.87 1.93 16.48
CA LYS A 71 26.26 1.59 16.15
C LYS A 71 26.91 1.03 17.39
N ALA A 72 27.38 -0.18 17.33
CA ALA A 72 28.05 -0.86 18.43
C ALA A 72 29.32 -1.56 17.93
N GLU A 73 30.48 -1.27 18.56
CA GLU A 73 31.73 -1.91 18.19
C GLU A 73 31.73 -3.41 18.48
N LYS A 74 31.00 -3.83 19.53
CA LYS A 74 30.82 -5.22 19.96
C LYS A 74 29.38 -5.43 20.44
N GLU A 75 28.93 -6.65 20.34
CA GLU A 75 27.67 -7.04 20.96
C GLU A 75 27.73 -6.91 22.49
N GLN A 76 26.71 -6.31 23.06
CA GLN A 76 26.57 -6.13 24.51
C GLN A 76 25.23 -6.71 24.98
N THR A 77 25.32 -7.73 25.84
CA THR A 77 24.13 -8.23 26.55
C THR A 77 23.74 -7.23 27.63
N VAL A 78 22.47 -6.86 27.68
CA VAL A 78 21.91 -5.95 28.67
C VAL A 78 20.77 -6.61 29.43
N LYS A 79 20.65 -6.30 30.73
CA LYS A 79 19.59 -6.83 31.58
C LYS A 79 18.67 -5.74 32.09
N LYS A 80 17.42 -6.11 32.34
CA LYS A 80 16.44 -5.22 32.97
C LYS A 80 16.98 -4.64 34.27
N GLY A 81 16.87 -3.32 34.40
CA GLY A 81 17.37 -2.57 35.58
C GLY A 81 18.79 -2.04 35.41
N GLU A 82 19.56 -2.48 34.43
CA GLU A 82 20.86 -1.90 34.12
C GLU A 82 20.76 -0.51 33.57
N THR A 83 21.79 0.30 33.76
CA THR A 83 21.96 1.60 33.15
C THR A 83 23.12 1.53 32.16
N ILE A 84 22.86 1.91 30.93
CA ILE A 84 23.85 1.99 29.86
C ILE A 84 24.06 3.44 29.44
N GLU A 85 25.26 3.78 28.98
CA GLU A 85 25.58 5.05 28.40
C GLU A 85 25.63 4.91 26.87
N VAL A 86 24.93 5.82 26.17
CA VAL A 86 24.89 5.87 24.72
C VAL A 86 25.15 7.28 24.25
N GLY A 87 25.79 7.45 23.12
CA GLY A 87 26.16 8.79 22.66
C GLY A 87 26.10 8.98 21.16
N PHE A 88 26.69 10.08 20.72
CA PHE A 88 26.92 10.38 19.31
C PHE A 88 28.38 10.78 19.15
N ASN A 89 29.17 9.92 18.46
CA ASN A 89 30.61 10.00 18.29
C ASN A 89 31.44 9.80 19.60
N GLY A 90 32.15 8.69 19.67
CA GLY A 90 33.12 8.40 20.70
C GLY A 90 32.68 7.48 21.83
N GLU A 91 31.43 7.08 21.88
CA GLU A 91 30.92 6.08 22.80
C GLU A 91 30.94 4.68 22.17
N SER A 92 31.13 3.65 22.98
CA SER A 92 31.09 2.24 22.51
C SER A 92 29.75 1.83 21.92
N ILE A 93 28.67 2.51 22.33
CA ILE A 93 27.33 2.44 21.74
C ILE A 93 26.93 3.85 21.33
N SER A 94 26.63 4.01 20.04
CA SER A 94 26.26 5.30 19.45
C SER A 94 25.15 5.14 18.43
N PHE A 95 24.77 6.21 17.73
CA PHE A 95 23.72 6.21 16.72
C PHE A 95 24.24 6.78 15.39
N ASN A 96 23.64 6.34 14.28
CA ASN A 96 23.96 6.85 12.95
C ASN A 96 23.49 8.29 12.71
N HIS A 97 22.51 8.81 13.47
CA HIS A 97 22.00 10.18 13.43
C HIS A 97 22.05 10.84 14.80
N ASN A 98 22.34 12.14 14.83
CA ASN A 98 22.34 12.91 16.07
C ASN A 98 20.95 13.47 16.36
N PHE A 99 20.22 12.85 17.25
CA PHE A 99 18.94 13.31 17.77
C PHE A 99 18.97 13.63 19.28
N LEU A 100 20.13 13.52 19.91
CA LEU A 100 20.27 13.63 21.36
C LEU A 100 19.81 14.98 21.91
N SER A 101 19.95 16.06 21.12
CA SER A 101 19.44 17.39 21.49
C SER A 101 17.95 17.43 21.73
N LYS A 102 17.17 16.59 21.04
CA LYS A 102 15.71 16.48 21.14
C LYS A 102 15.23 15.62 22.32
N MET A 103 16.13 14.87 22.96
CA MET A 103 15.79 13.97 24.05
C MET A 103 15.68 14.70 25.39
N ASN A 104 14.72 14.28 26.20
CA ASN A 104 14.52 14.72 27.58
C ASN A 104 14.60 13.54 28.53
N VAL A 105 14.91 13.82 29.81
CA VAL A 105 14.79 12.83 30.88
C VAL A 105 13.33 12.35 30.95
N GLY A 106 13.15 11.03 30.97
CA GLY A 106 11.84 10.39 30.94
C GLY A 106 11.40 9.87 29.58
N ASP A 107 12.03 10.28 28.48
CA ASP A 107 11.73 9.78 27.13
C ASP A 107 12.06 8.30 27.00
N LEU A 108 11.36 7.63 26.09
CA LEU A 108 11.55 6.22 25.78
C LEU A 108 12.36 6.09 24.49
N LEU A 109 13.23 5.08 24.44
CA LEU A 109 13.84 4.56 23.22
C LEU A 109 13.53 3.07 23.15
N SER A 110 13.13 2.61 21.99
CA SER A 110 12.93 1.19 21.67
C SER A 110 14.00 0.77 20.69
N ILE A 111 14.70 -0.32 20.99
CA ILE A 111 15.79 -0.87 20.16
C ILE A 111 15.34 -2.25 19.68
N ASP A 112 15.74 -2.63 18.45
CA ASP A 112 15.43 -3.93 17.85
C ASP A 112 13.91 -4.20 17.77
N ASN A 113 13.22 -3.34 17.03
CA ASN A 113 11.77 -3.42 16.85
C ASN A 113 10.97 -3.50 18.16
N GLY A 114 11.43 -2.78 19.20
CA GLY A 114 10.74 -2.73 20.47
C GLY A 114 11.08 -3.88 21.45
N THR A 115 11.93 -4.80 21.05
CA THR A 115 12.40 -5.93 21.92
C THR A 115 13.09 -5.41 23.16
N ILE A 116 13.91 -4.36 23.05
CA ILE A 116 14.65 -3.75 24.15
C ILE A 116 14.13 -2.33 24.36
N ARG A 117 13.24 -2.14 25.32
CA ARG A 117 12.76 -0.81 25.72
C ARG A 117 13.71 -0.19 26.74
N THR A 118 13.96 1.09 26.59
CA THR A 118 14.79 1.85 27.51
C THR A 118 14.14 3.19 27.87
N LYS A 119 14.60 3.81 28.96
CA LYS A 119 14.13 5.12 29.40
C LYS A 119 15.32 6.03 29.72
N VAL A 120 15.32 7.25 29.20
CA VAL A 120 16.32 8.27 29.50
C VAL A 120 16.24 8.64 30.97
N THR A 121 17.32 8.44 31.71
CA THR A 121 17.45 8.81 33.13
C THR A 121 18.30 10.07 33.33
N LYS A 122 19.27 10.28 32.45
CA LYS A 122 20.16 11.46 32.50
C LYS A 122 20.57 11.86 31.10
N LYS A 123 20.76 13.16 30.87
CA LYS A 123 21.32 13.73 29.65
C LYS A 123 22.56 14.54 30.02
N SER A 124 23.68 14.29 29.34
CA SER A 124 24.96 14.98 29.60
C SER A 124 25.66 15.26 28.27
N GLY A 125 25.60 16.50 27.80
CA GLY A 125 26.23 16.87 26.53
C GLY A 125 25.75 16.00 25.36
N ASN A 126 26.66 15.22 24.78
CA ASN A 126 26.43 14.31 23.65
C ASN A 126 26.16 12.87 24.08
N SER A 127 25.82 12.62 25.35
CA SER A 127 25.47 11.28 25.83
C SER A 127 24.15 11.25 26.59
N LEU A 128 23.52 10.07 26.61
CA LEU A 128 22.34 9.75 27.39
C LEU A 128 22.63 8.53 28.27
N GLN A 129 22.14 8.57 29.50
CA GLN A 129 22.03 7.37 30.33
C GLN A 129 20.63 6.77 30.14
N LEU A 130 20.58 5.50 29.76
CA LEU A 130 19.36 4.75 29.49
C LEU A 130 19.18 3.65 30.53
N LEU A 131 18.07 3.66 31.25
CA LEU A 131 17.63 2.55 32.09
C LEU A 131 16.97 1.49 31.21
N VAL A 132 17.56 0.31 31.16
CA VAL A 132 17.07 -0.86 30.41
C VAL A 132 15.81 -1.42 31.08
N LYS A 133 14.75 -1.66 30.29
CA LYS A 133 13.46 -2.18 30.76
C LYS A 133 13.26 -3.66 30.43
N ASP A 134 13.95 -4.17 29.43
CA ASP A 134 13.85 -5.56 28.97
C ASP A 134 15.25 -6.13 28.70
N ASP A 135 15.43 -7.42 28.95
CA ASP A 135 16.68 -8.13 28.65
C ASP A 135 16.89 -8.20 27.13
N GLY A 136 18.13 -8.13 26.67
CA GLY A 136 18.43 -8.26 25.26
C GLY A 136 19.90 -8.14 24.91
N VAL A 137 20.20 -8.14 23.61
CA VAL A 137 21.54 -7.95 23.07
C VAL A 137 21.57 -6.74 22.16
N LEU A 138 22.37 -5.76 22.52
CA LEU A 138 22.66 -4.60 21.68
C LEU A 138 23.74 -4.99 20.67
N SER A 139 23.44 -4.91 19.38
CA SER A 139 24.39 -5.18 18.30
C SER A 139 24.32 -4.10 17.22
N ASP A 140 25.38 -4.02 16.44
CA ASP A 140 25.47 -3.06 15.34
C ASP A 140 24.30 -3.20 14.35
N GLY A 141 23.83 -2.07 13.84
CA GLY A 141 22.78 -2.00 12.83
C GLY A 141 21.35 -2.19 13.33
N LYS A 142 21.11 -2.44 14.62
CA LYS A 142 19.73 -2.57 15.14
C LYS A 142 18.96 -1.26 15.02
N GLY A 143 17.68 -1.34 14.61
CA GLY A 143 16.78 -0.19 14.50
C GLY A 143 16.50 0.45 15.87
N VAL A 144 16.36 1.77 15.87
CA VAL A 144 16.04 2.56 17.07
C VAL A 144 14.82 3.42 16.80
N ASN A 145 13.77 3.22 17.58
CA ASN A 145 12.55 4.03 17.54
C ASN A 145 12.50 4.95 18.76
N ILE A 146 12.01 6.15 18.56
CA ILE A 146 11.85 7.15 19.60
C ILE A 146 10.41 7.65 19.61
N PRO A 147 9.53 6.91 20.30
CA PRO A 147 8.09 7.18 20.26
C PRO A 147 7.74 8.60 20.67
N LYS A 148 6.78 9.21 19.96
CA LYS A 148 6.23 10.54 20.26
C LYS A 148 7.23 11.70 20.16
N LYS A 149 8.36 11.50 19.46
CA LYS A 149 9.37 12.57 19.23
C LYS A 149 9.44 12.98 17.77
N LYS A 150 9.48 14.29 17.56
CA LYS A 150 9.75 14.86 16.26
C LYS A 150 11.26 14.95 16.05
N LEU A 151 11.76 14.23 15.06
CA LEU A 151 13.19 14.14 14.76
C LEU A 151 13.50 14.86 13.44
N ASP A 152 14.59 15.63 13.44
CA ASP A 152 15.08 16.32 12.24
C ASP A 152 16.02 15.37 11.46
N VAL A 153 15.45 14.34 10.86
CA VAL A 153 16.16 13.42 9.95
C VAL A 153 15.76 13.69 8.50
N PRO A 154 16.66 13.50 7.52
CA PRO A 154 16.34 13.71 6.10
C PRO A 154 15.14 12.83 5.69
N THR A 155 14.35 13.25 4.70
CA THR A 155 13.25 12.43 4.17
C THR A 155 13.76 11.22 3.39
N LEU A 156 14.87 11.37 2.68
CA LEU A 156 15.49 10.38 1.83
C LEU A 156 16.94 10.16 2.27
N SER A 157 17.37 8.90 2.27
CA SER A 157 18.79 8.54 2.41
C SER A 157 19.52 8.65 1.07
N GLU A 158 20.85 8.66 1.06
CA GLU A 158 21.66 8.61 -0.16
C GLU A 158 21.30 7.36 -1.00
N ARG A 159 21.07 6.23 -0.32
CA ARG A 159 20.64 4.98 -0.97
C ARG A 159 19.27 5.12 -1.61
N ASP A 160 18.33 5.83 -0.99
CA ASP A 160 17.01 6.04 -1.61
C ASP A 160 17.12 6.82 -2.90
N ILE A 161 18.00 7.81 -2.98
CA ILE A 161 18.24 8.60 -4.20
C ILE A 161 18.75 7.72 -5.34
N GLU A 162 19.71 6.83 -5.07
CA GLU A 162 20.21 5.84 -6.06
C GLU A 162 19.07 4.97 -6.61
N PHE A 163 18.20 4.46 -5.73
CA PHE A 163 17.09 3.61 -6.14
C PHE A 163 15.92 4.36 -6.77
N ILE A 164 15.75 5.64 -6.50
CA ILE A 164 14.79 6.50 -7.21
C ILE A 164 15.15 6.59 -8.70
N ASP A 165 16.42 6.85 -9.01
CA ASP A 165 16.88 6.93 -10.40
C ASP A 165 16.70 5.59 -11.12
N PHE A 166 17.04 4.50 -10.46
CA PHE A 166 16.80 3.16 -10.99
C PHE A 166 15.30 2.85 -11.17
N ALA A 167 14.45 3.27 -10.25
CA ALA A 167 13.00 3.12 -10.36
C ALA A 167 12.41 3.88 -11.55
N LYS A 168 12.94 5.07 -11.85
CA LYS A 168 12.58 5.85 -13.04
C LYS A 168 13.02 5.12 -14.32
N GLU A 169 14.27 4.66 -14.39
CA GLU A 169 14.79 3.88 -15.50
C GLU A 169 13.95 2.63 -15.77
N GLN A 170 13.58 1.91 -14.71
CA GLN A 170 12.75 0.72 -14.81
C GLN A 170 11.25 1.03 -14.97
N GLN A 171 10.83 2.27 -15.00
CA GLN A 171 9.44 2.71 -15.15
C GLN A 171 8.49 1.98 -14.20
N VAL A 172 8.86 1.85 -12.91
CA VAL A 172 8.00 1.19 -11.92
C VAL A 172 6.73 2.01 -11.67
N GLU A 173 5.68 1.35 -11.25
CA GLU A 173 4.36 1.97 -11.11
C GLU A 173 4.14 2.65 -9.75
N PHE A 174 4.92 2.22 -8.72
CA PHE A 174 4.78 2.75 -7.36
C PHE A 174 6.13 2.96 -6.69
N LEU A 175 6.24 4.07 -5.94
CA LEU A 175 7.29 4.31 -4.96
C LEU A 175 6.66 4.45 -3.58
N ALA A 176 7.05 3.59 -2.64
CA ALA A 176 6.61 3.68 -1.25
C ALA A 176 7.65 4.40 -0.41
N LEU A 177 7.22 5.45 0.29
CA LEU A 177 8.03 6.29 1.16
C LEU A 177 7.91 5.82 2.60
N SER A 178 8.96 5.23 3.14
CA SER A 178 9.03 4.82 4.54
C SER A 178 9.12 6.01 5.49
N PHE A 179 8.63 5.83 6.70
CA PHE A 179 8.68 6.80 7.80
C PHE A 179 8.11 8.18 7.46
N THR A 180 7.06 8.23 6.63
CA THR A 180 6.37 9.49 6.27
C THR A 180 5.82 10.17 7.53
N ARG A 181 6.21 11.42 7.79
CA ARG A 181 5.87 12.19 9.00
C ARG A 181 4.85 13.30 8.73
N ASN A 182 4.90 13.89 7.52
CA ASN A 182 4.09 15.04 7.14
C ASN A 182 3.99 15.17 5.61
N ALA A 183 3.19 16.11 5.10
CA ALA A 183 3.05 16.38 3.67
C ALA A 183 4.38 16.79 3.00
N GLN A 184 5.27 17.50 3.73
CA GLN A 184 6.54 17.95 3.16
C GLN A 184 7.45 16.75 2.80
N ASP A 185 7.44 15.66 3.56
CA ASP A 185 8.18 14.43 3.20
C ASP A 185 7.71 13.87 1.84
N VAL A 186 6.40 13.87 1.60
CA VAL A 186 5.83 13.43 0.32
C VAL A 186 6.23 14.38 -0.82
N LEU A 187 6.18 15.68 -0.58
CA LEU A 187 6.59 16.70 -1.56
C LEU A 187 8.10 16.63 -1.85
N ASN A 188 8.93 16.36 -0.85
CA ASN A 188 10.36 16.18 -1.02
C ASN A 188 10.66 14.98 -1.94
N LEU A 189 9.97 13.83 -1.73
CA LEU A 189 10.09 12.70 -2.64
C LEU A 189 9.62 13.08 -4.06
N LYS A 190 8.46 13.73 -4.20
CA LYS A 190 7.95 14.16 -5.51
C LYS A 190 8.91 15.09 -6.24
N SER A 191 9.57 15.98 -5.51
CA SER A 191 10.59 16.87 -6.09
C SER A 191 11.86 16.11 -6.49
N ALA A 192 12.27 15.09 -5.74
CA ALA A 192 13.43 14.26 -6.06
C ALA A 192 13.17 13.35 -7.28
N VAL A 193 11.91 13.04 -7.55
CA VAL A 193 11.49 12.17 -8.66
C VAL A 193 10.93 12.96 -9.84
N GLU A 194 11.46 14.16 -10.15
CA GLU A 194 11.02 14.90 -11.34
C GLU A 194 10.83 13.97 -12.54
N ASP A 195 9.72 14.11 -13.28
CA ASP A 195 9.30 13.26 -14.39
C ASP A 195 8.93 11.80 -14.02
N PHE A 196 8.83 11.46 -12.75
CA PHE A 196 8.29 10.17 -12.37
C PHE A 196 6.76 10.17 -12.48
N GLU A 197 6.25 9.43 -13.43
CA GLU A 197 4.81 9.33 -13.65
C GLU A 197 4.14 8.24 -12.77
N GLY A 198 4.88 7.56 -11.89
CA GLY A 198 4.34 6.56 -10.95
C GLY A 198 3.58 7.21 -9.80
N ALA A 199 2.99 6.38 -8.97
CA ALA A 199 2.24 6.80 -7.79
C ALA A 199 3.11 6.71 -6.53
N VAL A 200 3.06 7.76 -5.68
CA VAL A 200 3.71 7.76 -4.37
C VAL A 200 2.77 7.12 -3.34
N VAL A 201 3.28 6.12 -2.63
CA VAL A 201 2.60 5.41 -1.55
C VAL A 201 3.24 5.86 -0.23
N SER A 202 2.54 6.63 0.58
CA SER A 202 3.06 7.05 1.89
C SER A 202 2.82 5.98 2.95
N LYS A 203 3.88 5.55 3.63
CA LYS A 203 3.79 4.56 4.71
C LYS A 203 3.54 5.26 6.04
N ILE A 204 2.46 4.88 6.68
CA ILE A 204 2.08 5.39 8.01
C ILE A 204 2.51 4.35 9.04
N GLU A 205 3.63 4.63 9.70
CA GLU A 205 4.33 3.71 10.58
C GLU A 205 4.93 4.38 11.82
N ASN A 206 4.65 5.68 12.00
CA ASN A 206 5.13 6.44 13.15
C ASN A 206 4.04 7.37 13.73
N PHE A 207 4.25 7.87 14.93
CA PHE A 207 3.30 8.73 15.64
C PHE A 207 3.02 10.05 14.90
N GLU A 208 4.04 10.67 14.28
CA GLU A 208 3.86 11.91 13.51
C GLU A 208 2.98 11.69 12.28
N GLY A 209 3.21 10.60 11.53
CA GLY A 209 2.41 10.24 10.36
C GLY A 209 0.93 9.98 10.70
N ILE A 210 0.65 9.37 11.86
CA ILE A 210 -0.72 9.22 12.36
C ILE A 210 -1.34 10.58 12.68
N THR A 211 -0.59 11.46 13.34
CA THR A 211 -1.05 12.78 13.76
C THR A 211 -1.32 13.69 12.55
N ASN A 212 -0.42 13.70 11.59
CA ASN A 212 -0.45 14.55 10.40
C ASN A 212 -1.13 13.87 9.21
N PHE A 213 -1.89 12.80 9.46
CA PHE A 213 -2.41 11.92 8.41
C PHE A 213 -3.23 12.65 7.34
N LYS A 214 -4.00 13.68 7.70
CA LYS A 214 -4.84 14.41 6.75
C LYS A 214 -4.01 15.04 5.64
N GLU A 215 -2.97 15.78 5.98
CA GLU A 215 -2.10 16.45 5.00
C GLU A 215 -1.26 15.45 4.18
N ILE A 216 -0.83 14.33 4.80
CA ILE A 216 -0.15 13.25 4.10
C ILE A 216 -1.08 12.62 3.05
N LEU A 217 -2.33 12.33 3.44
CA LEU A 217 -3.33 11.74 2.55
C LEU A 217 -3.62 12.63 1.34
N GLU A 218 -3.71 13.95 1.54
CA GLU A 218 -3.91 14.91 0.47
C GLU A 218 -2.74 14.92 -0.52
N ALA A 219 -1.50 14.86 -0.01
CA ALA A 219 -0.28 14.88 -0.81
C ALA A 219 0.04 13.56 -1.54
N SER A 220 -0.51 12.42 -1.08
CA SER A 220 -0.18 11.06 -1.57
C SER A 220 -1.16 10.55 -2.62
N GLU A 221 -0.74 9.61 -3.48
CA GLU A 221 -1.62 8.86 -4.40
C GLU A 221 -2.21 7.61 -3.73
N ALA A 222 -1.47 7.01 -2.78
CA ALA A 222 -1.91 5.86 -2.01
C ALA A 222 -1.28 5.86 -0.61
N ILE A 223 -1.83 5.08 0.30
CA ILE A 223 -1.37 4.93 1.68
C ILE A 223 -1.06 3.47 1.97
N MET A 224 0.01 3.23 2.73
CA MET A 224 0.30 1.92 3.32
C MET A 224 0.25 2.04 4.86
N VAL A 225 -0.59 1.25 5.48
CA VAL A 225 -0.65 1.10 6.94
C VAL A 225 0.33 0.01 7.32
N ALA A 226 1.52 0.41 7.77
CA ALA A 226 2.62 -0.49 8.12
C ALA A 226 2.61 -0.76 9.63
N ARG A 227 1.94 -1.86 10.02
CA ARG A 227 1.56 -2.13 11.41
C ARG A 227 2.72 -2.55 12.29
N GLY A 228 3.72 -3.24 11.75
CA GLY A 228 4.90 -3.68 12.50
C GLY A 228 5.65 -2.50 13.14
N ASP A 229 6.06 -1.52 12.33
CA ASP A 229 6.74 -0.32 12.82
C ASP A 229 5.79 0.56 13.65
N MET A 230 4.52 0.67 13.24
CA MET A 230 3.50 1.40 14.00
C MET A 230 3.33 0.86 15.42
N GLY A 231 3.36 -0.47 15.62
CA GLY A 231 3.22 -1.12 16.93
C GLY A 231 4.38 -0.86 17.89
N VAL A 232 5.53 -0.38 17.37
CA VAL A 232 6.66 0.07 18.19
C VAL A 232 6.52 1.55 18.58
N GLU A 233 5.81 2.35 17.77
CA GLU A 233 5.64 3.79 17.92
C GLU A 233 4.44 4.18 18.77
N ILE A 234 3.41 3.35 18.81
CA ILE A 234 2.20 3.55 19.63
C ILE A 234 1.92 2.29 20.47
N GLU A 235 1.02 2.43 21.42
CA GLU A 235 0.58 1.30 22.26
C GLU A 235 -0.08 0.21 21.37
N PRO A 236 0.34 -1.07 21.44
CA PRO A 236 -0.12 -2.14 20.55
C PRO A 236 -1.64 -2.30 20.48
N GLU A 237 -2.34 -2.11 21.59
CA GLU A 237 -3.81 -2.18 21.67
C GLU A 237 -4.51 -1.08 20.86
N ARG A 238 -3.82 -0.02 20.48
CA ARG A 238 -4.35 1.08 19.64
C ARG A 238 -4.21 0.81 18.16
N VAL A 239 -3.28 -0.06 17.75
CA VAL A 239 -2.99 -0.32 16.32
C VAL A 239 -4.24 -0.70 15.53
N PRO A 240 -5.13 -1.62 15.99
CA PRO A 240 -6.32 -1.97 15.23
C PRO A 240 -7.29 -0.80 15.02
N LEU A 241 -7.43 0.08 16.02
CA LEU A 241 -8.32 1.24 15.92
C LEU A 241 -7.75 2.32 15.00
N VAL A 242 -6.44 2.52 15.04
CA VAL A 242 -5.73 3.43 14.12
C VAL A 242 -5.87 2.91 12.70
N GLN A 243 -5.61 1.62 12.43
CA GLN A 243 -5.81 0.99 11.14
C GLN A 243 -7.21 1.26 10.57
N LYS A 244 -8.27 0.96 11.34
CA LYS A 244 -9.66 1.22 10.94
C LYS A 244 -9.91 2.69 10.59
N SER A 245 -9.36 3.61 11.38
CA SER A 245 -9.48 5.05 11.13
C SER A 245 -8.78 5.48 9.86
N LEU A 246 -7.55 5.00 9.61
CA LEU A 246 -6.78 5.32 8.41
C LEU A 246 -7.46 4.77 7.15
N ILE A 247 -7.88 3.50 7.14
CA ILE A 247 -8.59 2.87 6.03
C ILE A 247 -9.86 3.66 5.70
N ARG A 248 -10.68 3.99 6.71
CA ARG A 248 -11.90 4.77 6.52
C ARG A 248 -11.63 6.12 5.87
N LYS A 249 -10.61 6.86 6.34
CA LYS A 249 -10.25 8.17 5.77
C LYS A 249 -9.74 8.04 4.33
N CYS A 250 -8.97 6.99 3.99
CA CYS A 250 -8.56 6.70 2.63
C CYS A 250 -9.77 6.45 1.72
N ASN A 251 -10.71 5.61 2.15
CA ASN A 251 -11.94 5.34 1.41
C ASN A 251 -12.76 6.63 1.22
N GLN A 252 -12.91 7.46 2.25
CA GLN A 252 -13.58 8.76 2.12
C GLN A 252 -12.95 9.65 1.06
N ALA A 253 -11.63 9.67 1.00
CA ALA A 253 -10.86 10.46 0.02
C ALA A 253 -10.74 9.80 -1.38
N GLY A 254 -11.21 8.57 -1.56
CA GLY A 254 -11.01 7.80 -2.81
C GLY A 254 -9.54 7.47 -3.08
N LYS A 255 -8.73 7.33 -2.04
CA LYS A 255 -7.30 6.97 -2.12
C LYS A 255 -7.11 5.49 -1.83
N THR A 256 -6.27 4.84 -2.62
CA THR A 256 -5.91 3.42 -2.43
C THR A 256 -5.22 3.22 -1.09
N VAL A 257 -5.62 2.18 -0.34
CA VAL A 257 -5.00 1.83 0.94
C VAL A 257 -4.56 0.38 0.97
N ILE A 258 -3.33 0.16 1.44
CA ILE A 258 -2.69 -1.14 1.59
C ILE A 258 -2.52 -1.42 3.08
N THR A 259 -3.01 -2.55 3.58
CA THR A 259 -2.72 -3.02 4.95
C THR A 259 -1.55 -3.99 4.90
N ALA A 260 -0.49 -3.68 5.65
CA ALA A 260 0.81 -4.31 5.53
C ALA A 260 1.36 -4.81 6.86
N THR A 261 2.27 -5.77 6.77
CA THR A 261 3.03 -6.42 7.86
C THR A 261 2.19 -7.26 8.81
N GLU A 262 2.78 -8.30 9.38
CA GLU A 262 2.17 -9.21 10.37
C GLU A 262 0.81 -9.79 9.91
N MET A 263 0.68 -10.17 8.62
CA MET A 263 -0.59 -10.67 8.07
C MET A 263 -0.72 -12.19 8.23
N LEU A 264 0.24 -12.94 7.68
CA LEU A 264 0.31 -14.41 7.77
C LEU A 264 1.71 -14.87 8.22
N GLU A 265 2.30 -14.19 9.19
CA GLU A 265 3.72 -14.30 9.56
C GLU A 265 4.11 -15.73 9.94
N SER A 266 3.23 -16.50 10.59
CA SER A 266 3.49 -17.90 10.92
C SER A 266 3.75 -18.75 9.66
N MET A 267 3.21 -18.34 8.50
CA MET A 267 3.43 -19.01 7.22
C MET A 267 4.85 -18.81 6.65
N MET A 268 5.68 -18.01 7.27
CA MET A 268 7.13 -18.05 7.00
C MET A 268 7.75 -19.42 7.32
N ARG A 269 7.18 -20.15 8.29
CA ARG A 269 7.72 -21.43 8.82
C ARG A 269 6.70 -22.57 8.77
N GLN A 270 5.42 -22.30 8.61
CA GLN A 270 4.34 -23.29 8.63
C GLN A 270 3.47 -23.16 7.38
N PRO A 271 2.94 -24.29 6.85
CA PRO A 271 2.13 -24.28 5.63
C PRO A 271 0.71 -23.71 5.83
N ASN A 272 0.27 -23.51 7.06
CA ASN A 272 -1.02 -22.96 7.42
C ASN A 272 -0.87 -21.84 8.45
N PRO A 273 -1.68 -20.76 8.35
CA PRO A 273 -1.66 -19.68 9.32
C PRO A 273 -2.38 -20.05 10.62
N THR A 274 -2.16 -19.26 11.64
CA THR A 274 -2.95 -19.30 12.87
C THR A 274 -4.38 -18.76 12.62
N ARG A 275 -5.33 -19.11 13.47
CA ARG A 275 -6.70 -18.57 13.41
C ARG A 275 -6.72 -17.05 13.66
N ALA A 276 -5.81 -16.54 14.47
CA ALA A 276 -5.68 -15.11 14.74
C ALA A 276 -5.28 -14.34 13.48
N GLU A 277 -4.31 -14.84 12.72
CA GLU A 277 -3.87 -14.25 11.44
C GLU A 277 -4.98 -14.30 10.39
N VAL A 278 -5.72 -15.41 10.28
CA VAL A 278 -6.90 -15.49 9.39
C VAL A 278 -7.93 -14.44 9.75
N SER A 279 -8.20 -14.26 11.06
CA SER A 279 -9.13 -13.23 11.55
C SER A 279 -8.62 -11.81 11.26
N ASP A 280 -7.33 -11.58 11.39
CA ASP A 280 -6.72 -10.26 11.15
C ASP A 280 -6.81 -9.86 9.67
N VAL A 281 -6.41 -10.75 8.75
CA VAL A 281 -6.57 -10.53 7.31
C VAL A 281 -8.02 -10.26 6.94
N ALA A 282 -8.95 -11.07 7.45
CA ALA A 282 -10.38 -10.89 7.20
C ALA A 282 -10.87 -9.52 7.73
N ASN A 283 -10.46 -9.11 8.93
CA ASN A 283 -10.82 -7.81 9.49
C ASN A 283 -10.27 -6.63 8.66
N ALA A 284 -9.03 -6.69 8.17
CA ALA A 284 -8.48 -5.65 7.30
C ALA A 284 -9.34 -5.48 6.02
N ILE A 285 -9.82 -6.58 5.45
CA ILE A 285 -10.70 -6.56 4.27
C ILE A 285 -12.10 -6.01 4.63
N LEU A 286 -12.66 -6.44 5.75
CA LEU A 286 -13.95 -5.95 6.24
C LEU A 286 -13.91 -4.45 6.61
N ASP A 287 -12.75 -3.94 7.05
CA ASP A 287 -12.51 -2.52 7.28
C ASP A 287 -12.50 -1.70 5.97
N GLY A 288 -12.36 -2.37 4.82
CA GLY A 288 -12.40 -1.78 3.50
C GLY A 288 -11.03 -1.46 2.90
N THR A 289 -9.96 -2.18 3.28
CA THR A 289 -8.66 -2.03 2.58
C THR A 289 -8.78 -2.39 1.11
N ASP A 290 -8.00 -1.74 0.24
CA ASP A 290 -7.94 -2.09 -1.18
C ASP A 290 -7.04 -3.30 -1.42
N ALA A 291 -5.93 -3.35 -0.69
CA ALA A 291 -4.96 -4.43 -0.81
C ALA A 291 -4.44 -4.87 0.57
N THR A 292 -4.04 -6.12 0.66
CA THR A 292 -3.25 -6.70 1.75
C THR A 292 -1.85 -7.02 1.25
N MET A 293 -0.84 -6.94 2.11
CA MET A 293 0.55 -7.17 1.70
C MET A 293 1.18 -8.32 2.49
N LEU A 294 1.83 -9.22 1.75
CA LEU A 294 2.74 -10.24 2.26
C LEU A 294 4.18 -9.72 2.20
N SER A 295 4.91 -9.83 3.29
CA SER A 295 6.27 -9.34 3.47
C SER A 295 7.27 -10.50 3.50
N GLY A 296 7.68 -10.93 4.68
CA GLY A 296 8.59 -12.06 4.89
C GLY A 296 8.05 -13.38 4.34
N GLU A 297 6.73 -13.57 4.41
CA GLU A 297 6.02 -14.77 3.97
C GLU A 297 6.33 -15.14 2.52
N THR A 298 6.46 -14.12 1.65
CA THR A 298 6.79 -14.32 0.23
C THR A 298 8.24 -14.02 -0.12
N ALA A 299 8.94 -13.20 0.67
CA ALA A 299 10.32 -12.81 0.39
C ALA A 299 11.34 -13.86 0.80
N VAL A 300 11.21 -14.45 2.00
CA VAL A 300 12.16 -15.37 2.63
C VAL A 300 11.50 -16.59 3.27
N GLY A 301 10.18 -16.63 3.34
CA GLY A 301 9.41 -17.73 3.93
C GLY A 301 9.53 -19.03 3.14
N SER A 302 9.25 -20.15 3.80
CA SER A 302 9.30 -21.48 3.19
C SER A 302 8.07 -21.79 2.32
N TYR A 303 6.99 -21.00 2.41
CA TYR A 303 5.70 -21.27 1.77
C TYR A 303 5.13 -20.06 1.01
N PRO A 304 5.90 -19.47 0.05
CA PRO A 304 5.49 -18.23 -0.62
C PRO A 304 4.20 -18.37 -1.43
N VAL A 305 4.02 -19.45 -2.19
CA VAL A 305 2.85 -19.67 -3.03
C VAL A 305 1.61 -19.98 -2.19
N GLU A 306 1.77 -20.78 -1.15
CA GLU A 306 0.72 -21.15 -0.20
C GLU A 306 0.23 -19.92 0.58
N SER A 307 1.13 -19.01 0.94
CA SER A 307 0.78 -17.74 1.61
C SER A 307 -0.10 -16.86 0.73
N VAL A 308 0.24 -16.72 -0.56
CA VAL A 308 -0.60 -15.98 -1.52
C VAL A 308 -1.95 -16.68 -1.70
N SER A 309 -1.96 -18.00 -1.86
CA SER A 309 -3.19 -18.79 -2.02
C SER A 309 -4.10 -18.67 -0.78
N MET A 310 -3.52 -18.73 0.43
CA MET A 310 -4.27 -18.59 1.67
C MET A 310 -4.86 -17.17 1.79
N MET A 311 -4.08 -16.14 1.55
CA MET A 311 -4.57 -14.76 1.56
C MET A 311 -5.70 -14.54 0.55
N ALA A 312 -5.59 -15.12 -0.66
CA ALA A 312 -6.64 -15.03 -1.67
C ALA A 312 -7.94 -15.74 -1.24
N ARG A 313 -7.84 -16.89 -0.56
CA ARG A 313 -9.01 -17.59 -0.03
C ARG A 313 -9.69 -16.81 1.10
N ILE A 314 -8.91 -16.26 2.04
CA ILE A 314 -9.44 -15.42 3.12
C ILE A 314 -10.14 -14.20 2.52
N ALA A 315 -9.50 -13.54 1.54
CA ALA A 315 -10.07 -12.40 0.85
C ALA A 315 -11.42 -12.73 0.20
N SER A 316 -11.47 -13.80 -0.59
CA SER A 316 -12.70 -14.22 -1.28
C SER A 316 -13.84 -14.56 -0.31
N GLU A 317 -13.54 -15.03 0.89
CA GLU A 317 -14.56 -15.31 1.90
C GLU A 317 -15.01 -14.02 2.62
N ALA A 318 -14.05 -13.20 3.06
CA ALA A 318 -14.35 -11.95 3.76
C ALA A 318 -15.15 -10.95 2.89
N GLU A 319 -14.87 -10.90 1.59
CA GLU A 319 -15.53 -10.01 0.62
C GLU A 319 -17.05 -10.21 0.55
N LYS A 320 -17.57 -11.40 0.87
CA LYS A 320 -19.01 -11.68 0.91
C LYS A 320 -19.75 -10.87 1.98
N ALA A 321 -19.03 -10.41 3.01
CA ALA A 321 -19.57 -9.66 4.13
C ALA A 321 -19.15 -8.19 4.13
N VAL A 322 -18.33 -7.74 3.17
CA VAL A 322 -17.91 -6.32 3.07
C VAL A 322 -19.13 -5.45 2.81
N LYS A 323 -19.25 -4.39 3.59
CA LYS A 323 -20.26 -3.34 3.42
C LYS A 323 -19.56 -2.01 3.24
N SER A 324 -20.18 -1.12 2.48
CA SER A 324 -19.65 0.25 2.36
C SER A 324 -19.55 0.91 3.73
N SER A 325 -18.36 1.37 4.07
CA SER A 325 -18.11 2.17 5.29
C SER A 325 -18.36 3.66 5.07
N VAL A 326 -18.64 4.06 3.83
CA VAL A 326 -18.78 5.47 3.40
C VAL A 326 -20.25 5.84 3.44
N LYS A 327 -20.80 6.09 4.65
CA LYS A 327 -22.22 6.42 4.83
C LYS A 327 -22.51 7.93 4.83
N ASP A 328 -21.59 8.74 5.35
CA ASP A 328 -21.77 10.18 5.54
C ASP A 328 -20.66 10.94 4.81
N MET A 329 -20.83 11.10 3.50
CA MET A 329 -19.95 11.95 2.71
C MET A 329 -20.58 13.32 2.51
N GLY A 330 -19.86 14.35 2.92
CA GLY A 330 -20.08 15.67 2.36
C GLY A 330 -19.74 15.59 0.86
N PHE A 331 -20.72 15.75 -0.01
CA PHE A 331 -20.50 15.81 -1.45
C PHE A 331 -19.81 17.13 -1.77
N VAL A 332 -18.58 17.05 -2.26
CA VAL A 332 -17.76 18.24 -2.55
C VAL A 332 -17.77 18.57 -4.04
N ASN A 333 -18.02 17.57 -4.89
CA ASN A 333 -17.97 17.74 -6.35
C ASN A 333 -18.93 16.80 -7.09
N ILE A 334 -19.06 17.02 -8.41
CA ILE A 334 -19.93 16.23 -9.28
C ILE A 334 -19.57 14.74 -9.26
N SER A 335 -18.28 14.40 -9.24
CA SER A 335 -17.83 12.99 -9.24
C SER A 335 -18.23 12.26 -7.95
N ASP A 336 -18.28 12.95 -6.82
CA ASP A 336 -18.79 12.38 -5.57
C ASP A 336 -20.27 11.98 -5.72
N THR A 337 -21.08 12.89 -6.28
CA THR A 337 -22.52 12.65 -6.51
C THR A 337 -22.72 11.52 -7.52
N VAL A 338 -21.99 11.50 -8.62
CA VAL A 338 -22.07 10.45 -9.66
C VAL A 338 -21.70 9.09 -9.06
N SER A 339 -20.59 8.98 -8.37
CA SER A 339 -20.14 7.71 -7.78
C SER A 339 -21.08 7.19 -6.68
N TRP A 340 -21.64 8.10 -5.88
CA TRP A 340 -22.69 7.75 -4.90
C TRP A 340 -23.99 7.31 -5.59
N SER A 341 -24.41 7.98 -6.67
CA SER A 341 -25.58 7.58 -7.46
C SER A 341 -25.40 6.18 -8.03
N ILE A 342 -24.20 5.84 -8.51
CA ILE A 342 -23.87 4.48 -8.99
C ILE A 342 -24.07 3.46 -7.86
N GLN A 343 -23.59 3.72 -6.65
CA GLN A 343 -23.83 2.84 -5.50
C GLN A 343 -25.33 2.64 -5.26
N ARG A 344 -26.14 3.71 -5.28
CA ARG A 344 -27.60 3.62 -5.05
C ARG A 344 -28.30 2.86 -6.17
N ILE A 345 -27.84 3.01 -7.42
CA ILE A 345 -28.36 2.26 -8.55
C ILE A 345 -28.08 0.76 -8.35
N CYS A 346 -26.85 0.38 -7.94
CA CYS A 346 -26.50 -1.02 -7.64
C CYS A 346 -27.38 -1.62 -6.54
N GLU A 347 -27.78 -0.84 -5.55
CA GLU A 347 -28.69 -1.31 -4.48
C GLU A 347 -30.14 -1.49 -4.95
N SER A 348 -30.57 -0.81 -6.03
CA SER A 348 -31.95 -0.78 -6.50
C SER A 348 -32.20 -1.53 -7.80
N MET A 349 -31.17 -1.83 -8.58
CA MET A 349 -31.26 -2.50 -9.88
C MET A 349 -30.34 -3.73 -9.95
N PRO A 350 -30.75 -4.81 -10.63
CA PRO A 350 -29.93 -6.01 -10.80
C PRO A 350 -28.85 -5.81 -11.89
N LEU A 351 -27.98 -4.84 -11.71
CA LEU A 351 -26.83 -4.63 -12.59
C LEU A 351 -25.91 -5.86 -12.55
N THR A 352 -25.37 -6.26 -13.70
CA THR A 352 -24.41 -7.36 -13.77
C THR A 352 -22.97 -6.86 -13.78
N LYS A 353 -22.73 -5.69 -14.37
CA LYS A 353 -21.40 -5.08 -14.53
C LYS A 353 -21.49 -3.55 -14.49
N ILE A 354 -20.37 -2.95 -14.09
CA ILE A 354 -20.13 -1.52 -14.24
C ILE A 354 -18.91 -1.35 -15.13
N VAL A 355 -18.99 -0.48 -16.12
CA VAL A 355 -17.90 -0.12 -17.02
C VAL A 355 -17.60 1.37 -16.85
N THR A 356 -16.38 1.71 -16.47
CA THR A 356 -15.94 3.10 -16.36
C THR A 356 -14.85 3.40 -17.37
N LEU A 357 -15.05 4.46 -18.16
CA LEU A 357 -14.02 5.00 -19.06
C LEU A 357 -13.25 6.07 -18.29
N THR A 358 -11.95 5.89 -18.12
CA THR A 358 -11.14 6.77 -17.27
C THR A 358 -9.74 7.01 -17.83
N LEU A 359 -9.29 8.26 -17.85
CA LEU A 359 -7.94 8.63 -18.29
C LEU A 359 -6.91 8.57 -17.16
N SER A 360 -7.31 8.89 -15.93
CA SER A 360 -6.43 8.99 -14.75
C SER A 360 -6.70 7.93 -13.68
N GLY A 361 -7.72 7.07 -13.90
CA GLY A 361 -8.18 6.12 -12.88
C GLY A 361 -9.06 6.73 -11.79
N TYR A 362 -9.27 8.05 -11.80
CA TYR A 362 -10.01 8.75 -10.75
C TYR A 362 -11.45 8.22 -10.59
N THR A 363 -12.21 8.12 -11.67
CA THR A 363 -13.59 7.60 -11.64
C THR A 363 -13.65 6.19 -11.05
N ALA A 364 -12.75 5.31 -11.48
CA ALA A 364 -12.68 3.95 -10.96
C ALA A 364 -12.44 3.92 -9.44
N LYS A 365 -11.50 4.73 -8.93
CA LYS A 365 -11.23 4.86 -7.49
C LYS A 365 -12.43 5.41 -6.73
N MET A 366 -13.13 6.41 -7.29
CA MET A 366 -14.31 7.01 -6.67
C MET A 366 -15.49 6.05 -6.59
N ILE A 367 -15.63 5.12 -7.53
CA ILE A 367 -16.62 4.03 -7.45
C ILE A 367 -16.18 2.96 -6.45
N SER A 368 -14.92 2.52 -6.53
CA SER A 368 -14.35 1.47 -5.67
C SER A 368 -14.45 1.79 -4.18
N ARG A 369 -14.37 3.06 -3.78
CA ARG A 369 -14.43 3.45 -2.35
C ARG A 369 -15.73 3.02 -1.65
N PHE A 370 -16.80 2.80 -2.39
CA PHE A 370 -18.07 2.30 -1.85
C PHE A 370 -18.09 0.79 -1.68
N LYS A 371 -17.04 0.07 -2.12
CA LYS A 371 -16.92 -1.40 -1.99
C LYS A 371 -18.16 -2.14 -2.51
N ILE A 372 -18.68 -1.68 -3.65
CA ILE A 372 -19.87 -2.26 -4.30
C ILE A 372 -19.68 -3.73 -4.66
N SER A 373 -20.80 -4.47 -4.77
CA SER A 373 -20.80 -5.92 -5.04
C SER A 373 -20.51 -6.25 -6.50
N GLU A 374 -20.93 -5.40 -7.42
CA GLU A 374 -20.78 -5.59 -8.87
C GLU A 374 -19.31 -5.44 -9.30
N PRO A 375 -18.84 -6.26 -10.26
CA PRO A 375 -17.53 -6.06 -10.85
C PRO A 375 -17.43 -4.73 -11.59
N VAL A 376 -16.36 -3.98 -11.38
CA VAL A 376 -16.10 -2.71 -12.08
C VAL A 376 -14.97 -2.90 -13.08
N ILE A 377 -15.29 -2.80 -14.37
CA ILE A 377 -14.30 -2.83 -15.45
C ILE A 377 -13.88 -1.39 -15.73
N ALA A 378 -12.61 -1.08 -15.53
CA ALA A 378 -12.06 0.25 -15.80
C ALA A 378 -11.27 0.24 -17.12
N VAL A 379 -11.80 0.89 -18.13
CA VAL A 379 -11.17 0.99 -19.45
C VAL A 379 -10.39 2.29 -19.54
N THR A 380 -9.12 2.19 -19.91
CA THR A 380 -8.22 3.34 -20.02
C THR A 380 -7.26 3.18 -21.21
N PRO A 381 -6.93 4.27 -21.94
CA PRO A 381 -5.90 4.24 -22.98
C PRO A 381 -4.48 4.28 -22.40
N ASN A 382 -4.31 4.52 -21.11
CA ASN A 382 -3.01 4.69 -20.47
C ASN A 382 -2.58 3.40 -19.75
N LEU A 383 -1.49 2.79 -20.23
CA LEU A 383 -0.93 1.55 -19.67
C LEU A 383 -0.55 1.70 -18.19
N ARG A 384 0.00 2.85 -17.79
CA ARG A 384 0.41 3.10 -16.42
C ARG A 384 -0.80 3.17 -15.48
N VAL A 385 -1.84 3.88 -15.91
CA VAL A 385 -3.11 3.94 -15.16
C VAL A 385 -3.73 2.55 -15.03
N LYS A 386 -3.72 1.76 -16.13
CA LYS A 386 -4.17 0.36 -16.08
C LYS A 386 -3.43 -0.41 -14.99
N LYS A 387 -2.10 -0.31 -14.92
CA LYS A 387 -1.30 -1.00 -13.91
C LYS A 387 -1.53 -0.47 -12.50
N GLN A 388 -1.66 0.84 -12.31
CA GLN A 388 -1.95 1.41 -11.00
C GLN A 388 -3.32 0.97 -10.45
N LEU A 389 -4.30 0.77 -11.32
CA LEU A 389 -5.63 0.29 -10.95
C LEU A 389 -5.65 -1.18 -10.53
N GLU A 390 -4.59 -1.98 -10.78
CA GLU A 390 -4.44 -3.33 -10.26
C GLU A 390 -4.40 -3.40 -8.72
N LEU A 391 -4.12 -2.28 -8.04
CA LEU A 391 -4.14 -2.19 -6.57
C LEU A 391 -5.45 -1.64 -6.00
N VAL A 392 -6.45 -1.36 -6.83
CA VAL A 392 -7.73 -0.79 -6.40
C VAL A 392 -8.77 -1.91 -6.22
N TYR A 393 -9.43 -1.93 -5.08
CA TYR A 393 -10.44 -2.95 -4.73
C TYR A 393 -11.54 -3.06 -5.78
N GLY A 394 -11.83 -4.29 -6.21
CA GLY A 394 -12.94 -4.61 -7.11
C GLY A 394 -12.78 -4.12 -8.55
N ILE A 395 -11.67 -3.45 -8.89
CA ILE A 395 -11.42 -2.95 -10.25
C ILE A 395 -10.74 -4.05 -11.09
N VAL A 396 -11.23 -4.21 -12.32
CA VAL A 396 -10.61 -4.99 -13.39
C VAL A 396 -10.18 -4.01 -14.48
N PRO A 397 -8.91 -3.62 -14.53
CA PRO A 397 -8.45 -2.62 -15.49
C PRO A 397 -8.20 -3.24 -16.87
N VAL A 398 -8.63 -2.54 -17.92
CA VAL A 398 -8.46 -2.95 -19.32
C VAL A 398 -7.82 -1.80 -20.10
N LEU A 399 -6.81 -2.13 -20.90
CA LEU A 399 -6.15 -1.18 -21.78
C LEU A 399 -6.88 -1.15 -23.13
N TYR A 400 -7.43 0.00 -23.48
CA TYR A 400 -8.03 0.23 -24.78
C TYR A 400 -8.11 1.72 -25.11
N ASP A 401 -7.64 2.11 -26.30
CA ASP A 401 -7.69 3.49 -26.79
C ASP A 401 -9.07 3.78 -27.43
N TYR A 402 -9.98 4.28 -26.62
CA TYR A 402 -11.34 4.68 -27.02
C TYR A 402 -11.42 6.16 -27.42
N GLU A 403 -10.36 6.95 -27.28
CA GLU A 403 -10.44 8.40 -27.48
C GLU A 403 -10.68 8.81 -28.92
N LYS A 404 -10.30 7.95 -29.87
CA LYS A 404 -10.48 8.16 -31.31
C LYS A 404 -11.82 7.66 -31.84
N GLU A 405 -12.64 7.05 -31.00
CA GLU A 405 -13.92 6.48 -31.39
C GLU A 405 -15.03 7.53 -31.35
N ASP A 406 -15.87 7.53 -32.38
CA ASP A 406 -17.04 8.44 -32.47
C ASP A 406 -18.06 8.14 -31.37
N ASP A 407 -18.35 6.84 -31.14
CA ASP A 407 -19.20 6.35 -30.08
C ASP A 407 -18.35 5.48 -29.11
N ARG A 408 -17.82 6.15 -28.11
CA ARG A 408 -16.89 5.52 -27.15
C ARG A 408 -17.53 4.40 -26.34
N ILE A 409 -18.81 4.57 -25.94
CA ILE A 409 -19.51 3.56 -25.14
C ILE A 409 -19.76 2.31 -25.97
N LEU A 410 -20.28 2.46 -27.18
CA LEU A 410 -20.52 1.34 -28.07
C LEU A 410 -19.24 0.63 -28.48
N SER A 411 -18.17 1.37 -28.77
CA SER A 411 -16.85 0.80 -29.10
C SER A 411 -16.29 -0.03 -27.94
N VAL A 412 -16.31 0.53 -26.72
CA VAL A 412 -15.88 -0.19 -25.49
C VAL A 412 -16.77 -1.41 -25.23
N ALA A 413 -18.09 -1.30 -25.40
CA ALA A 413 -19.01 -2.42 -25.23
C ALA A 413 -18.69 -3.58 -26.20
N ARG A 414 -18.45 -3.27 -27.49
CA ARG A 414 -18.06 -4.27 -28.51
C ARG A 414 -16.71 -4.92 -28.18
N MET A 415 -15.74 -4.14 -27.79
CA MET A 415 -14.41 -4.64 -27.39
C MET A 415 -14.53 -5.59 -26.20
N LEU A 416 -15.21 -5.18 -25.10
CA LEU A 416 -15.38 -6.02 -23.91
C LEU A 416 -16.22 -7.28 -24.19
N TYR A 417 -17.21 -7.20 -25.09
CA TYR A 417 -17.96 -8.37 -25.54
C TYR A 417 -17.07 -9.34 -26.31
N SER A 418 -16.24 -8.85 -27.24
CA SER A 418 -15.28 -9.70 -27.97
C SER A 418 -14.26 -10.39 -27.05
N MET A 419 -13.85 -9.71 -25.95
CA MET A 419 -12.98 -10.28 -24.90
C MET A 419 -13.73 -11.23 -23.95
N LYS A 420 -15.03 -11.47 -24.11
CA LYS A 420 -15.87 -12.28 -23.23
C LYS A 420 -15.94 -11.76 -21.78
N MET A 421 -15.68 -10.47 -21.61
CA MET A 421 -15.82 -9.77 -20.31
C MET A 421 -17.27 -9.28 -20.09
N LEU A 422 -18.01 -9.03 -21.17
CA LEU A 422 -19.46 -8.80 -21.17
C LEU A 422 -20.16 -9.93 -21.91
N HIS A 423 -21.39 -10.22 -21.50
CA HIS A 423 -22.28 -11.21 -22.12
C HIS A 423 -23.55 -10.52 -22.63
N ILE A 424 -24.18 -11.08 -23.69
CA ILE A 424 -25.31 -10.45 -24.36
C ILE A 424 -26.50 -10.18 -23.41
N GLU A 425 -26.64 -10.96 -22.35
CA GLU A 425 -27.70 -10.81 -21.34
C GLU A 425 -27.35 -9.84 -20.20
N ASP A 426 -26.16 -9.22 -20.26
CA ASP A 426 -25.74 -8.29 -19.21
C ASP A 426 -26.55 -6.99 -19.24
N LEU A 427 -26.95 -6.53 -18.06
CA LEU A 427 -27.40 -5.15 -17.82
C LEU A 427 -26.22 -4.36 -17.27
N VAL A 428 -25.70 -3.45 -18.09
CA VAL A 428 -24.43 -2.76 -17.85
C VAL A 428 -24.64 -1.27 -17.59
N LEU A 429 -24.03 -0.77 -16.52
CA LEU A 429 -23.91 0.65 -16.27
C LEU A 429 -22.57 1.16 -16.80
N PHE A 430 -22.63 2.14 -17.71
CA PHE A 430 -21.48 2.87 -18.23
C PHE A 430 -21.36 4.23 -17.55
N THR A 431 -20.13 4.62 -17.20
CA THR A 431 -19.82 5.93 -16.63
C THR A 431 -18.52 6.49 -17.18
N ALA A 432 -18.47 7.80 -17.35
CA ALA A 432 -17.31 8.48 -17.92
C ALA A 432 -17.29 9.97 -17.55
N GLY A 433 -16.16 10.62 -17.79
CA GLY A 433 -16.05 12.08 -17.80
C GLY A 433 -15.98 12.61 -19.24
N PHE A 434 -17.09 13.05 -19.79
CA PHE A 434 -17.16 13.59 -21.15
C PHE A 434 -17.38 15.10 -21.18
N ARG A 435 -16.86 15.76 -22.23
CA ARG A 435 -17.10 17.19 -22.52
C ARG A 435 -16.76 18.12 -21.32
N THR A 436 -15.80 17.76 -20.50
CA THR A 436 -15.37 18.59 -19.39
C THR A 436 -13.90 18.98 -19.52
N LYS A 437 -13.59 20.27 -19.27
CA LYS A 437 -12.19 20.75 -19.13
C LYS A 437 -11.63 20.46 -17.73
N MET A 438 -12.47 20.01 -16.81
CA MET A 438 -12.05 19.68 -15.45
C MET A 438 -11.33 18.32 -15.47
N LYS A 439 -10.09 18.30 -15.07
CA LYS A 439 -9.37 17.04 -14.75
C LYS A 439 -10.14 16.34 -13.63
N HIS A 440 -10.33 15.02 -13.77
CA HIS A 440 -10.98 14.18 -12.75
C HIS A 440 -12.50 14.40 -12.55
N ALA A 441 -13.25 14.71 -13.59
CA ALA A 441 -14.71 14.82 -13.50
C ALA A 441 -15.41 13.63 -14.17
N SER A 442 -16.25 12.91 -13.40
CA SER A 442 -17.24 11.95 -13.93
C SER A 442 -18.59 12.67 -13.97
N ASN A 443 -19.24 12.69 -15.12
CA ASN A 443 -20.47 13.45 -15.31
C ASN A 443 -21.53 12.70 -16.15
N LEU A 444 -21.31 11.44 -16.47
CA LEU A 444 -22.20 10.61 -17.26
C LEU A 444 -22.51 9.30 -16.52
N ILE A 445 -23.77 8.90 -16.57
CA ILE A 445 -24.26 7.55 -16.25
C ILE A 445 -25.21 7.13 -17.35
N GLU A 446 -24.96 5.99 -17.99
CA GLU A 446 -25.86 5.34 -18.92
C GLU A 446 -26.05 3.88 -18.52
N ILE A 447 -27.28 3.36 -18.66
CA ILE A 447 -27.60 1.96 -18.36
C ILE A 447 -28.18 1.34 -19.60
N HIS A 448 -27.60 0.22 -20.04
CA HIS A 448 -28.00 -0.45 -21.25
C HIS A 448 -28.13 -1.97 -21.03
N SER A 449 -29.17 -2.58 -21.60
CA SER A 449 -29.11 -3.98 -21.99
C SER A 449 -28.04 -4.12 -23.07
N LEU A 450 -27.06 -4.99 -22.87
CA LEU A 450 -25.98 -5.13 -23.85
C LEU A 450 -26.51 -5.58 -25.22
N LYS A 451 -27.56 -6.39 -25.24
CA LYS A 451 -28.23 -6.80 -26.47
C LYS A 451 -28.76 -5.60 -27.29
N GLU A 452 -29.50 -4.72 -26.64
CA GLU A 452 -30.03 -3.50 -27.30
C GLU A 452 -28.93 -2.56 -27.76
N LEU A 453 -27.90 -2.35 -26.92
CA LEU A 453 -26.77 -1.47 -27.26
C LEU A 453 -25.98 -1.97 -28.48
N LEU A 454 -25.80 -3.29 -28.62
CA LEU A 454 -25.09 -3.86 -29.77
C LEU A 454 -25.92 -3.92 -31.04
N GLU A 455 -27.27 -3.99 -30.93
CA GLU A 455 -28.19 -4.06 -32.05
C GLU A 455 -28.55 -2.69 -32.67
N LEU A 456 -28.42 -1.59 -31.91
CA LEU A 456 -28.79 -0.23 -32.35
C LEU A 456 -27.97 0.33 -33.53
N LYS A 457 -26.97 -0.39 -34.06
CA LYS A 457 -26.21 -0.04 -35.27
C LYS A 457 -26.02 -1.25 -36.18
N LYS A 458 -27.10 -1.75 -36.74
CA LYS A 458 -27.07 -2.53 -37.98
C LYS A 458 -27.24 -1.62 -39.18
#